data_aab30607152cf067b68c1d1c8e65f360
#
_entry.id   aab30607152cf067b68c1d1c8e65f360
#
_cell.length_a   1.000
_cell.length_b   1.000
_cell.length_c   1.000
_cell.angle_alpha   90.00
_cell.angle_beta   90.00
_cell.angle_gamma   90.00
#
_symmetry.space_group_name_H-M   'P 1'
#
loop_
_entity.id
_entity.type
_entity.pdbx_description
1 polymer ?
#
loop_
_entity_poly.entity_id
_entity_poly.type
_entity_poly.pdbx_seq_one_letter_code
_entity_poly.pdbx_strand_id
1 'polypeptide(L)'
;MITAQQWNQSSPRQPRVTDTFDGEIVDLIDTYAAANPVAQAFLVKQKPDWVLPPHFHDEHQFQVIMSGSGTVGRHAIAPLHVHYAAPETGYGPITAGPDGLSYLTLRATGDTGAWYLHKPGSRERMRRELKREQHYGAPSAVIGAAVLASLHEVAVEELIAPRADGLAAHLMRLPPGRSTTLPAAHPHGGRFYVVTAGVMQHADAPLCAPAVLFASADEVLTVRAGNQGLEVLVLQFPHGASAPQRSVS
;
A
#
# COMPACT_ATOMS: atom_id res chain seq x y z
N MET A 1 -1.71 -7.01 -16.81
CA MET A 1 -0.78 -5.83 -16.90
C MET A 1 0.08 -5.79 -15.65
N ILE A 2 1.39 -5.60 -15.84
CA ILE A 2 2.35 -5.44 -14.73
C ILE A 2 3.03 -4.08 -14.88
N THR A 3 3.13 -3.33 -13.79
CA THR A 3 3.84 -2.04 -13.72
C THR A 3 4.66 -1.99 -12.45
N ALA A 4 5.94 -1.57 -12.54
CA ALA A 4 6.85 -1.55 -11.41
C ALA A 4 7.66 -0.25 -11.35
N GLN A 5 7.98 0.20 -10.13
CA GLN A 5 8.79 1.36 -9.86
C GLN A 5 9.64 1.17 -8.61
N GLN A 6 10.91 1.57 -8.70
CA GLN A 6 11.81 1.71 -7.56
C GLN A 6 11.94 3.18 -7.18
N TRP A 7 12.25 3.43 -5.91
CA TRP A 7 12.57 4.80 -5.45
C TRP A 7 13.73 4.80 -4.46
N ASN A 8 14.34 5.94 -4.30
CA ASN A 8 15.44 6.15 -3.36
C ASN A 8 15.40 7.59 -2.82
N GLN A 9 16.42 7.99 -2.08
CA GLN A 9 16.49 9.34 -1.52
C GLN A 9 16.60 10.44 -2.59
N SER A 10 17.02 10.11 -3.82
CA SER A 10 17.13 11.05 -4.94
C SER A 10 15.88 11.08 -5.83
N SER A 11 14.87 10.25 -5.56
CA SER A 11 13.60 10.29 -6.31
C SER A 11 12.95 11.66 -6.18
N PRO A 12 12.39 12.20 -7.28
CA PRO A 12 11.73 13.51 -7.27
C PRO A 12 10.66 13.58 -6.19
N ARG A 13 10.68 14.67 -5.41
CA ARG A 13 9.75 14.94 -4.34
C ARG A 13 8.96 16.18 -4.66
N GLN A 14 7.67 16.12 -4.47
CA GLN A 14 6.78 17.26 -4.63
C GLN A 14 6.36 17.76 -3.24
N PRO A 15 6.87 18.92 -2.78
CA PRO A 15 6.35 19.55 -1.57
C PRO A 15 4.85 19.82 -1.73
N ARG A 16 4.08 19.44 -0.75
CA ARG A 16 2.64 19.69 -0.73
C ARG A 16 2.25 20.31 0.60
N VAL A 17 1.85 21.56 0.55
CA VAL A 17 1.38 22.30 1.72
C VAL A 17 -0.03 22.82 1.42
N THR A 18 -0.97 22.41 2.22
CA THR A 18 -2.37 22.83 2.17
C THR A 18 -2.85 23.12 3.61
N ASP A 19 -4.10 23.54 3.76
CA ASP A 19 -4.74 23.68 5.07
C ASP A 19 -4.88 22.36 5.85
N THR A 20 -4.76 21.23 5.17
CA THR A 20 -4.99 19.89 5.72
C THR A 20 -3.76 18.98 5.66
N PHE A 21 -2.74 19.32 4.90
CA PHE A 21 -1.53 18.50 4.73
C PHE A 21 -0.28 19.37 4.65
N ASP A 22 0.77 18.96 5.38
CA ASP A 22 2.12 19.51 5.24
C ASP A 22 3.15 18.36 5.16
N GLY A 23 3.81 18.24 4.02
CA GLY A 23 4.77 17.18 3.75
C GLY A 23 5.21 17.13 2.30
N GLU A 24 5.64 15.94 1.88
CA GLU A 24 6.11 15.66 0.52
C GLU A 24 5.41 14.44 -0.05
N ILE A 25 5.25 14.41 -1.38
CA ILE A 25 4.79 13.25 -2.13
C ILE A 25 5.89 12.81 -3.08
N VAL A 26 6.11 11.50 -3.18
CA VAL A 26 6.94 10.86 -4.22
C VAL A 26 6.03 10.03 -5.10
N ASP A 27 5.88 10.43 -6.35
CA ASP A 27 5.06 9.71 -7.33
C ASP A 27 5.80 8.46 -7.83
N LEU A 28 5.11 7.32 -7.87
CA LEU A 28 5.68 6.03 -8.25
C LEU A 28 4.95 5.40 -9.44
N ILE A 29 3.65 5.17 -9.33
CA ILE A 29 2.80 4.63 -10.39
C ILE A 29 1.61 5.57 -10.53
N ASP A 30 1.50 6.19 -11.68
CA ASP A 30 0.39 6.97 -12.22
C ASP A 30 -0.48 7.75 -11.23
N THR A 31 0.14 8.68 -10.50
CA THR A 31 -0.50 9.39 -9.38
C THR A 31 -1.61 10.34 -9.83
N TYR A 32 -1.64 10.79 -11.10
CA TYR A 32 -2.54 11.87 -11.55
C TYR A 32 -3.34 11.59 -12.84
N ALA A 33 -3.26 10.40 -13.42
CA ALA A 33 -4.04 10.09 -14.62
C ALA A 33 -5.51 9.82 -14.28
N ALA A 34 -6.26 10.89 -14.07
CA ALA A 34 -7.70 10.83 -13.78
C ALA A 34 -8.57 10.22 -14.92
N ALA A 35 -7.99 9.96 -16.10
CA ALA A 35 -8.75 9.56 -17.30
C ALA A 35 -8.74 8.06 -17.60
N ASN A 36 -7.85 7.27 -16.98
CA ASN A 36 -7.80 5.82 -17.19
C ASN A 36 -7.78 5.09 -15.83
N PRO A 37 -8.50 3.95 -15.70
CA PRO A 37 -8.44 3.11 -14.52
C PRO A 37 -7.08 2.39 -14.46
N VAL A 38 -6.04 3.08 -14.05
CA VAL A 38 -4.72 2.54 -13.78
C VAL A 38 -4.46 2.54 -12.29
N ALA A 39 -3.67 1.56 -11.85
CA ALA A 39 -3.25 1.51 -10.46
C ALA A 39 -2.47 2.76 -10.05
N GLN A 40 -2.64 3.20 -8.83
CA GLN A 40 -1.91 4.33 -8.24
C GLN A 40 -0.99 3.86 -7.13
N ALA A 41 0.24 4.36 -7.11
CA ALA A 41 1.17 4.20 -6.00
C ALA A 41 1.97 5.48 -5.79
N PHE A 42 1.98 5.98 -4.56
CA PHE A 42 2.81 7.11 -4.17
C PHE A 42 3.22 7.00 -2.70
N LEU A 43 4.38 7.56 -2.39
CA LEU A 43 4.87 7.67 -1.02
C LEU A 43 4.50 9.04 -0.46
N VAL A 44 3.79 9.03 0.66
CA VAL A 44 3.49 10.22 1.46
C VAL A 44 4.55 10.34 2.54
N LYS A 45 5.12 11.54 2.72
CA LYS A 45 6.05 11.88 3.78
C LYS A 45 5.47 13.01 4.61
N GLN A 46 4.90 12.65 5.73
CA GLN A 46 4.26 13.56 6.68
C GLN A 46 5.29 14.10 7.65
N LYS A 47 5.28 15.41 7.89
CA LYS A 47 6.21 16.05 8.84
C LYS A 47 6.06 15.51 10.27
N PRO A 48 7.10 15.66 11.11
CA PRO A 48 6.99 15.38 12.54
C PRO A 48 5.77 16.04 13.17
N ASP A 49 5.10 15.28 14.03
CA ASP A 49 3.93 15.69 14.82
C ASP A 49 2.73 16.22 14.01
N TRP A 50 2.77 16.12 12.69
CA TRP A 50 1.66 16.55 11.84
C TRP A 50 0.43 15.66 12.00
N VAL A 51 -0.73 16.30 12.06
CA VAL A 51 -2.03 15.63 12.16
C VAL A 51 -2.81 15.82 10.87
N LEU A 52 -2.91 14.78 10.06
CA LEU A 52 -3.76 14.74 8.89
C LEU A 52 -5.19 14.45 9.33
N PRO A 53 -6.15 15.37 9.07
CA PRO A 53 -7.51 15.22 9.57
C PRO A 53 -8.24 13.97 9.07
N PRO A 54 -9.28 13.49 9.77
CA PRO A 54 -10.11 12.39 9.31
C PRO A 54 -10.71 12.65 7.92
N HIS A 55 -10.57 11.66 7.03
CA HIS A 55 -10.99 11.75 5.64
C HIS A 55 -11.37 10.36 5.10
N PHE A 56 -11.89 10.33 3.87
CA PHE A 56 -12.12 9.10 3.12
C PHE A 56 -11.71 9.29 1.66
N HIS A 57 -11.65 8.19 0.93
CA HIS A 57 -11.43 8.13 -0.51
C HIS A 57 -12.59 7.41 -1.19
N ASP A 58 -12.78 7.66 -2.48
CA ASP A 58 -13.84 7.02 -3.26
C ASP A 58 -13.48 5.57 -3.63
N GLU A 59 -12.18 5.20 -3.53
CA GLU A 59 -11.64 3.92 -3.99
C GLU A 59 -11.07 3.07 -2.84
N HIS A 60 -10.95 1.76 -3.10
CA HIS A 60 -10.22 0.84 -2.23
C HIS A 60 -8.76 1.26 -2.08
N GLN A 61 -8.25 1.28 -0.86
CA GLN A 61 -6.90 1.75 -0.60
C GLN A 61 -6.17 0.88 0.42
N PHE A 62 -4.90 0.57 0.13
CA PHE A 62 -3.93 0.15 1.13
C PHE A 62 -2.99 1.30 1.47
N GLN A 63 -2.58 1.34 2.74
CA GLN A 63 -1.44 2.13 3.21
C GLN A 63 -0.43 1.19 3.85
N VAL A 64 0.85 1.38 3.52
CA VAL A 64 1.97 0.60 4.08
C VAL A 64 2.95 1.56 4.72
N ILE A 65 3.21 1.39 6.00
CA ILE A 65 4.16 2.23 6.72
C ILE A 65 5.57 1.82 6.33
N MET A 66 6.34 2.78 5.78
CA MET A 66 7.70 2.57 5.31
C MET A 66 8.75 3.04 6.31
N SER A 67 8.49 4.13 7.03
CA SER A 67 9.39 4.63 8.08
C SER A 67 8.66 5.57 9.04
N GLY A 68 9.28 5.82 10.19
CA GLY A 68 8.68 6.62 11.27
C GLY A 68 7.65 5.82 12.05
N SER A 69 6.86 6.52 12.84
CA SER A 69 5.79 5.94 13.67
C SER A 69 4.64 6.94 13.83
N GLY A 70 3.52 6.49 14.35
CA GLY A 70 2.37 7.36 14.58
C GLY A 70 1.11 6.59 14.89
N THR A 71 -0.05 7.17 14.54
CA THR A 71 -1.35 6.52 14.70
C THR A 71 -2.25 6.77 13.50
N VAL A 72 -3.16 5.79 13.22
CA VAL A 72 -4.35 5.98 12.39
C VAL A 72 -5.56 5.83 13.31
N GLY A 73 -6.22 6.94 13.61
CA GLY A 73 -7.18 7.00 14.70
C GLY A 73 -6.55 6.58 16.03
N ARG A 74 -7.02 5.48 16.61
CA ARG A 74 -6.48 4.91 17.86
C ARG A 74 -5.42 3.81 17.65
N HIS A 75 -5.17 3.39 16.41
CA HIS A 75 -4.26 2.29 16.09
C HIS A 75 -2.83 2.81 15.92
N ALA A 76 -1.92 2.35 16.75
CA ALA A 76 -0.49 2.61 16.59
C ALA A 76 0.03 1.97 15.30
N ILE A 77 0.88 2.70 14.59
CA ILE A 77 1.49 2.25 13.34
C ILE A 77 3.01 2.42 13.38
N ALA A 78 3.70 1.48 12.74
CA ALA A 78 5.16 1.40 12.64
C ALA A 78 5.54 0.74 11.31
N PRO A 79 6.82 0.68 10.93
CA PRO A 79 7.25 0.07 9.67
C PRO A 79 6.68 -1.33 9.46
N LEU A 80 6.29 -1.65 8.21
CA LEU A 80 5.61 -2.85 7.73
C LEU A 80 4.15 -3.03 8.20
N HIS A 81 3.61 -2.13 9.04
CA HIS A 81 2.18 -2.14 9.31
C HIS A 81 1.40 -1.79 8.05
N VAL A 82 0.26 -2.45 7.90
CA VAL A 82 -0.65 -2.29 6.77
C VAL A 82 -2.00 -1.79 7.29
N HIS A 83 -2.55 -0.78 6.64
CA HIS A 83 -3.92 -0.33 6.81
C HIS A 83 -4.65 -0.46 5.49
N TYR A 84 -5.87 -1.03 5.51
CA TYR A 84 -6.78 -1.07 4.39
C TYR A 84 -8.06 -0.30 4.72
N ALA A 85 -8.57 0.47 3.77
CA ALA A 85 -9.88 1.12 3.83
C ALA A 85 -10.69 0.81 2.55
N ALA A 86 -11.94 0.36 2.74
CA ALA A 86 -12.91 0.22 1.66
C ALA A 86 -13.40 1.60 1.18
N PRO A 87 -13.98 1.72 -0.02
CA PRO A 87 -14.50 2.98 -0.54
C PRO A 87 -15.39 3.73 0.45
N GLU A 88 -15.22 5.03 0.53
CA GLU A 88 -15.96 5.95 1.39
C GLU A 88 -15.94 5.59 2.88
N THR A 89 -14.95 4.80 3.31
CA THR A 89 -14.70 4.53 4.72
C THR A 89 -13.90 5.67 5.32
N GLY A 90 -14.50 6.41 6.26
CA GLY A 90 -13.80 7.45 7.00
C GLY A 90 -12.79 6.87 7.98
N TYR A 91 -11.56 7.34 7.95
CA TYR A 91 -10.49 6.94 8.86
C TYR A 91 -9.60 8.13 9.27
N GLY A 92 -8.75 7.90 10.25
CA GLY A 92 -7.89 8.94 10.81
C GLY A 92 -8.42 9.50 12.14
N PRO A 93 -7.82 10.60 12.68
CA PRO A 93 -6.70 11.32 12.07
C PRO A 93 -5.48 10.41 11.85
N ILE A 94 -4.61 10.77 10.90
CA ILE A 94 -3.28 10.16 10.80
C ILE A 94 -2.31 11.13 11.47
N THR A 95 -1.78 10.72 12.61
CA THR A 95 -0.84 11.52 13.39
C THR A 95 0.55 10.95 13.23
N ALA A 96 1.48 11.75 12.72
CA ALA A 96 2.89 11.40 12.65
C ALA A 96 3.52 11.52 14.05
N GLY A 97 4.47 10.66 14.35
CA GLY A 97 5.30 10.77 15.54
C GLY A 97 6.42 11.83 15.40
N PRO A 98 7.29 11.93 16.40
CA PRO A 98 8.33 12.99 16.46
C PRO A 98 9.38 12.89 15.34
N ASP A 99 9.55 11.73 14.73
CA ASP A 99 10.47 11.52 13.59
C ASP A 99 9.77 11.63 12.23
N GLY A 100 8.49 12.05 12.21
CA GLY A 100 7.66 12.04 11.03
C GLY A 100 7.09 10.66 10.70
N LEU A 101 6.40 10.58 9.57
CA LEU A 101 5.76 9.35 9.10
C LEU A 101 5.85 9.26 7.58
N SER A 102 6.37 8.15 7.07
CA SER A 102 6.33 7.87 5.64
C SER A 102 5.54 6.61 5.36
N TYR A 103 4.58 6.69 4.44
CA TYR A 103 3.74 5.57 4.06
C TYR A 103 3.40 5.58 2.58
N LEU A 104 3.35 4.39 1.98
CA LEU A 104 2.79 4.21 0.65
C LEU A 104 1.27 4.32 0.71
N THR A 105 0.70 4.94 -0.32
CA THR A 105 -0.72 4.86 -0.64
C THR A 105 -0.86 4.12 -1.96
N LEU A 106 -1.63 3.02 -1.96
CA LEU A 106 -1.75 2.07 -3.04
C LEU A 106 -3.22 1.85 -3.37
N ARG A 107 -3.58 1.96 -4.66
CA ARG A 107 -4.95 1.75 -5.16
C ARG A 107 -4.91 0.96 -6.46
N ALA A 108 -5.87 0.07 -6.65
CA ALA A 108 -5.98 -0.71 -7.87
C ALA A 108 -6.56 0.10 -9.05
N THR A 109 -7.10 1.28 -8.79
CA THR A 109 -7.59 2.25 -9.78
C THR A 109 -7.37 3.69 -9.31
N GLY A 110 -7.49 4.66 -10.22
CA GLY A 110 -7.30 6.07 -9.92
C GLY A 110 -8.36 6.66 -8.98
N ASP A 111 -7.92 7.52 -8.06
CA ASP A 111 -8.78 8.24 -7.12
C ASP A 111 -8.51 9.75 -7.20
N THR A 112 -9.55 10.55 -7.04
CA THR A 112 -9.48 12.01 -7.24
C THR A 112 -8.95 12.79 -6.03
N GLY A 113 -8.75 12.14 -4.89
CA GLY A 113 -8.17 12.73 -3.68
C GLY A 113 -9.00 12.52 -2.42
N ALA A 114 -8.55 13.14 -1.33
CA ALA A 114 -9.13 12.98 -0.01
C ALA A 114 -10.36 13.88 0.21
N TRP A 115 -11.41 13.30 0.80
CA TRP A 115 -12.61 14.00 1.24
C TRP A 115 -12.58 14.14 2.76
N TYR A 116 -12.26 15.34 3.25
CA TYR A 116 -12.10 15.59 4.68
C TYR A 116 -13.44 15.68 5.39
N LEU A 117 -13.66 14.86 6.43
CA LEU A 117 -14.95 14.74 7.12
C LEU A 117 -15.43 16.01 7.84
N HIS A 118 -14.55 16.97 8.11
CA HIS A 118 -14.88 18.27 8.69
C HIS A 118 -15.29 19.31 7.65
N LYS A 119 -15.04 19.06 6.35
CA LYS A 119 -15.42 20.01 5.29
C LYS A 119 -16.88 19.82 4.89
N PRO A 120 -17.62 20.94 4.62
CA PRO A 120 -19.01 20.89 4.16
C PRO A 120 -19.15 20.03 2.89
N GLY A 121 -20.22 19.26 2.78
CA GLY A 121 -20.53 18.41 1.64
C GLY A 121 -19.80 17.06 1.61
N SER A 122 -18.75 16.86 2.42
CA SER A 122 -17.99 15.61 2.38
C SER A 122 -18.81 14.42 2.89
N ARG A 123 -19.58 14.59 3.96
CA ARG A 123 -20.40 13.49 4.53
C ARG A 123 -21.60 13.16 3.63
N GLU A 124 -22.19 14.16 3.01
CA GLU A 124 -23.31 14.04 2.08
C GLU A 124 -22.92 13.30 0.80
N ARG A 125 -21.64 13.32 0.44
CA ARG A 125 -21.06 12.55 -0.67
C ARG A 125 -21.07 11.05 -0.41
N MET A 126 -21.05 10.60 0.85
CA MET A 126 -20.95 9.20 1.20
C MET A 126 -22.24 8.44 0.87
N ARG A 127 -22.17 7.44 0.00
CA ARG A 127 -23.28 6.57 -0.40
C ARG A 127 -23.67 5.64 0.75
N ARG A 128 -24.95 5.55 1.06
CA ARG A 128 -25.46 4.79 2.23
C ARG A 128 -25.35 3.28 2.05
N GLU A 129 -25.43 2.79 0.81
CA GLU A 129 -25.41 1.38 0.46
C GLU A 129 -24.03 0.72 0.52
N LEU A 130 -22.95 1.50 0.58
CA LEU A 130 -21.61 0.93 0.64
C LEU A 130 -21.29 0.38 2.02
N LYS A 131 -20.71 -0.81 2.01
CA LYS A 131 -20.10 -1.38 3.21
C LYS A 131 -18.80 -0.63 3.51
N ARG A 132 -18.75 0.00 4.67
CA ARG A 132 -17.58 0.70 5.17
C ARG A 132 -16.83 -0.19 6.13
N GLU A 133 -15.61 -0.48 5.82
CA GLU A 133 -14.73 -1.28 6.67
C GLU A 133 -13.28 -0.86 6.50
N GLN A 134 -12.51 -1.07 7.56
CA GLN A 134 -11.07 -0.90 7.55
C GLN A 134 -10.42 -2.07 8.31
N HIS A 135 -9.23 -2.46 7.85
CA HIS A 135 -8.47 -3.54 8.44
C HIS A 135 -7.04 -3.09 8.71
N TYR A 136 -6.47 -3.62 9.80
CA TYR A 136 -5.09 -3.35 10.20
C TYR A 136 -4.35 -4.67 10.29
N GLY A 137 -3.11 -4.67 9.80
CA GLY A 137 -2.20 -5.79 9.91
C GLY A 137 -0.83 -5.31 10.36
N ALA A 138 -0.19 -6.10 11.20
CA ALA A 138 1.17 -5.85 11.67
C ALA A 138 1.95 -7.16 11.67
N PRO A 139 3.24 -7.14 11.28
CA PRO A 139 4.06 -8.33 11.34
C PRO A 139 4.37 -8.73 12.79
N SER A 140 4.53 -10.01 13.03
CA SER A 140 4.96 -10.54 14.33
C SER A 140 6.37 -10.09 14.72
N ALA A 141 7.21 -9.82 13.74
CA ALA A 141 8.57 -9.31 13.93
C ALA A 141 9.08 -8.55 12.70
N VAL A 142 9.87 -7.51 12.95
CA VAL A 142 10.72 -6.87 11.93
C VAL A 142 12.10 -7.52 11.99
N ILE A 143 12.62 -7.97 10.85
CA ILE A 143 13.93 -8.63 10.77
C ILE A 143 14.93 -7.77 10.02
N GLY A 144 16.21 -7.87 10.39
CA GLY A 144 17.30 -7.20 9.68
C GLY A 144 17.79 -7.99 8.47
N ALA A 145 18.55 -7.32 7.60
CA ALA A 145 19.08 -7.89 6.36
C ALA A 145 19.92 -9.16 6.59
N ALA A 146 20.69 -9.23 7.68
CA ALA A 146 21.50 -10.42 8.01
C ALA A 146 20.61 -11.65 8.30
N VAL A 147 19.49 -11.45 9.02
CA VAL A 147 18.54 -12.53 9.29
C VAL A 147 17.85 -12.95 8.01
N LEU A 148 17.43 -12.00 7.16
CA LEU A 148 16.82 -12.28 5.87
C LEU A 148 17.74 -13.12 4.97
N ALA A 149 19.03 -12.79 4.89
CA ALA A 149 20.03 -13.50 4.10
C ALA A 149 20.35 -14.90 4.65
N SER A 150 20.07 -15.16 5.93
CA SER A 150 20.32 -16.46 6.58
C SER A 150 19.09 -17.37 6.62
N LEU A 151 17.96 -16.97 6.06
CA LEU A 151 16.77 -17.82 5.99
C LEU A 151 17.04 -19.06 5.15
N HIS A 152 16.43 -20.19 5.53
CA HIS A 152 16.51 -21.46 4.81
C HIS A 152 15.18 -21.85 4.16
N GLU A 153 14.07 -21.35 4.67
CA GLU A 153 12.73 -21.67 4.23
C GLU A 153 11.95 -20.39 3.91
N VAL A 154 10.97 -20.52 3.00
CA VAL A 154 10.02 -19.47 2.69
C VAL A 154 9.05 -19.34 3.84
N ALA A 155 8.91 -18.13 4.38
CA ALA A 155 7.91 -17.80 5.39
C ALA A 155 6.84 -16.89 4.79
N VAL A 156 5.56 -17.18 5.08
CA VAL A 156 4.42 -16.36 4.72
C VAL A 156 3.61 -16.08 5.97
N GLU A 157 3.43 -14.82 6.29
CA GLU A 157 2.66 -14.34 7.43
C GLU A 157 1.41 -13.61 6.93
N GLU A 158 0.24 -14.00 7.43
CA GLU A 158 -1.01 -13.32 7.12
C GLU A 158 -1.16 -12.06 8.00
N LEU A 159 -1.09 -10.88 7.39
CA LEU A 159 -1.35 -9.61 8.07
C LEU A 159 -2.84 -9.26 8.07
N ILE A 160 -3.51 -9.55 6.96
CA ILE A 160 -4.98 -9.54 6.82
C ILE A 160 -5.33 -10.88 6.21
N ALA A 161 -6.05 -11.72 6.96
CA ALA A 161 -6.44 -13.05 6.52
C ALA A 161 -7.25 -13.00 5.21
N PRO A 162 -7.07 -13.96 4.28
CA PRO A 162 -7.82 -14.03 3.04
C PRO A 162 -9.34 -14.05 3.28
N ARG A 163 -10.05 -13.20 2.56
CA ARG A 163 -11.51 -13.03 2.65
C ARG A 163 -12.20 -13.51 1.39
N ALA A 164 -13.49 -13.83 1.51
CA ALA A 164 -14.31 -14.31 0.39
C ALA A 164 -14.46 -13.27 -0.74
N ASP A 165 -14.32 -11.98 -0.43
CA ASP A 165 -14.31 -10.89 -1.41
C ASP A 165 -12.96 -10.73 -2.14
N GLY A 166 -11.95 -11.50 -1.76
CA GLY A 166 -10.61 -11.46 -2.33
C GLY A 166 -9.62 -10.55 -1.58
N LEU A 167 -10.06 -9.78 -0.57
CA LEU A 167 -9.13 -8.98 0.23
C LEU A 167 -8.16 -9.86 1.01
N ALA A 168 -6.85 -9.55 0.94
CA ALA A 168 -5.82 -10.19 1.75
C ALA A 168 -4.55 -9.32 1.83
N ALA A 169 -3.77 -9.48 2.89
CA ALA A 169 -2.42 -8.94 2.97
C ALA A 169 -1.47 -9.95 3.61
N HIS A 170 -0.34 -10.18 2.96
CA HIS A 170 0.68 -11.13 3.42
C HIS A 170 2.05 -10.46 3.47
N LEU A 171 2.87 -10.84 4.43
CA LEU A 171 4.29 -10.59 4.44
C LEU A 171 5.01 -11.88 4.07
N MET A 172 5.77 -11.85 2.99
CA MET A 172 6.55 -13.00 2.52
C MET A 172 8.03 -12.73 2.70
N ARG A 173 8.75 -13.73 3.23
CA ARG A 173 10.21 -13.72 3.38
C ARG A 173 10.79 -14.94 2.68
N LEU A 174 11.64 -14.69 1.71
CA LEU A 174 12.25 -15.73 0.88
C LEU A 174 13.77 -15.79 1.10
N PRO A 175 14.32 -16.98 1.32
CA PRO A 175 15.76 -17.18 1.30
C PRO A 175 16.40 -16.75 -0.03
N PRO A 176 17.72 -16.51 -0.05
CA PRO A 176 18.46 -16.23 -1.28
C PRO A 176 18.16 -17.23 -2.40
N GLY A 177 17.83 -16.71 -3.59
CA GLY A 177 17.57 -17.48 -4.81
C GLY A 177 16.26 -18.28 -4.84
N ARG A 178 15.50 -18.34 -3.74
CA ARG A 178 14.23 -19.07 -3.69
C ARG A 178 13.13 -18.38 -4.47
N SER A 179 12.20 -19.19 -4.94
CA SER A 179 10.99 -18.72 -5.64
C SER A 179 9.75 -19.32 -4.99
N THR A 180 8.66 -18.56 -5.01
CA THR A 180 7.33 -19.03 -4.61
C THR A 180 6.26 -18.29 -5.36
N THR A 181 5.08 -18.89 -5.44
CA THR A 181 3.88 -18.25 -5.97
C THR A 181 2.84 -18.24 -4.85
N LEU A 182 2.26 -17.08 -4.58
CA LEU A 182 1.13 -16.95 -3.67
C LEU A 182 -0.16 -17.07 -4.48
N PRO A 183 -0.82 -18.25 -4.47
CA PRO A 183 -2.09 -18.40 -5.20
C PRO A 183 -3.15 -17.47 -4.61
N ALA A 184 -4.06 -16.98 -5.44
CA ALA A 184 -5.24 -16.28 -4.96
C ALA A 184 -6.25 -17.31 -4.47
N ALA A 185 -6.69 -17.15 -3.23
CA ALA A 185 -7.74 -18.02 -2.67
C ALA A 185 -9.12 -17.72 -3.28
N HIS A 186 -9.32 -16.49 -3.75
CA HIS A 186 -10.59 -15.98 -4.31
C HIS A 186 -10.29 -15.04 -5.49
N PRO A 187 -11.27 -14.79 -6.38
CA PRO A 187 -11.17 -13.70 -7.37
C PRO A 187 -10.82 -12.38 -6.69
N HIS A 188 -9.97 -11.57 -7.33
CA HIS A 188 -9.47 -10.33 -6.74
C HIS A 188 -9.34 -9.20 -7.77
N GLY A 189 -9.12 -7.97 -7.31
CA GLY A 189 -8.98 -6.75 -8.12
C GLY A 189 -7.54 -6.37 -8.46
N GLY A 190 -6.60 -7.32 -8.38
CA GLY A 190 -5.18 -7.07 -8.57
C GLY A 190 -4.38 -7.09 -7.26
N ARG A 191 -3.04 -7.06 -7.39
CA ARG A 191 -2.10 -7.15 -6.27
C ARG A 191 -1.01 -6.12 -6.38
N PHE A 192 -0.69 -5.48 -5.25
CA PHE A 192 0.61 -4.81 -5.09
C PHE A 192 1.60 -5.73 -4.40
N TYR A 193 2.84 -5.68 -4.88
CA TYR A 193 4.02 -6.27 -4.26
C TYR A 193 4.92 -5.11 -3.83
N VAL A 194 5.12 -4.95 -2.53
CA VAL A 194 6.00 -3.90 -1.96
C VAL A 194 7.26 -4.57 -1.46
N VAL A 195 8.36 -4.38 -2.17
CA VAL A 195 9.69 -4.90 -1.79
C VAL A 195 10.24 -4.00 -0.70
N THR A 196 10.35 -4.53 0.51
CA THR A 196 10.78 -3.80 1.71
C THR A 196 12.23 -4.07 2.07
N ALA A 197 12.75 -5.25 1.71
CA ALA A 197 14.18 -5.59 1.87
C ALA A 197 14.64 -6.59 0.81
N GLY A 198 15.91 -6.54 0.47
CA GLY A 198 16.53 -7.43 -0.52
C GLY A 198 16.17 -7.08 -1.95
N VAL A 199 16.04 -8.08 -2.80
CA VAL A 199 15.83 -7.94 -4.25
C VAL A 199 14.80 -8.93 -4.73
N MET A 200 13.79 -8.46 -5.45
CA MET A 200 12.85 -9.29 -6.19
C MET A 200 13.30 -9.37 -7.66
N GLN A 201 13.57 -10.61 -8.13
CA GLN A 201 13.89 -10.83 -9.54
C GLN A 201 12.61 -10.67 -10.36
N HIS A 202 12.67 -9.79 -11.36
CA HIS A 202 11.58 -9.54 -12.31
C HIS A 202 12.12 -9.68 -13.74
N ALA A 203 11.27 -10.00 -14.71
CA ALA A 203 11.67 -10.37 -16.07
C ALA A 203 12.58 -9.31 -16.75
N ASP A 204 12.24 -8.03 -16.60
CA ASP A 204 12.93 -6.94 -17.30
C ASP A 204 14.14 -6.39 -16.52
N ALA A 205 14.03 -6.33 -15.19
CA ALA A 205 15.12 -5.87 -14.31
C ALA A 205 14.85 -6.26 -12.85
N PRO A 206 15.89 -6.50 -12.05
CA PRO A 206 15.73 -6.73 -10.62
C PRO A 206 15.12 -5.51 -9.91
N LEU A 207 14.15 -5.75 -9.04
CA LEU A 207 13.55 -4.73 -8.19
C LEU A 207 14.25 -4.75 -6.84
N CYS A 208 15.14 -3.79 -6.61
CA CYS A 208 15.81 -3.61 -5.31
C CYS A 208 14.89 -2.84 -4.36
N ALA A 209 14.92 -3.21 -3.09
CA ALA A 209 14.19 -2.46 -2.06
C ALA A 209 14.73 -1.02 -1.89
N PRO A 210 13.84 -0.01 -1.72
CA PRO A 210 12.39 -0.11 -1.75
C PRO A 210 11.84 -0.08 -3.19
N ALA A 211 10.86 -0.93 -3.48
CA ALA A 211 10.21 -0.97 -4.78
C ALA A 211 8.73 -1.36 -4.64
N VAL A 212 7.93 -0.98 -5.63
CA VAL A 212 6.53 -1.36 -5.75
C VAL A 212 6.25 -1.93 -7.13
N LEU A 213 5.45 -2.99 -7.20
CA LEU A 213 4.96 -3.58 -8.43
C LEU A 213 3.46 -3.81 -8.30
N PHE A 214 2.68 -3.43 -9.31
CA PHE A 214 1.28 -3.79 -9.46
C PHE A 214 1.12 -4.87 -10.52
N ALA A 215 0.36 -5.91 -10.22
CA ALA A 215 -0.10 -6.93 -11.16
C ALA A 215 -1.62 -6.97 -11.18
N SER A 216 -2.23 -6.84 -12.38
CA SER A 216 -3.69 -6.96 -12.54
C SER A 216 -4.19 -8.36 -12.19
N ALA A 217 -5.50 -8.52 -12.04
CA ALA A 217 -6.12 -9.73 -11.51
C ALA A 217 -5.88 -11.00 -12.36
N ASP A 218 -5.63 -10.82 -13.65
CA ASP A 218 -5.32 -11.86 -14.63
C ASP A 218 -3.85 -12.33 -14.61
N GLU A 219 -2.98 -11.62 -13.86
CA GLU A 219 -1.57 -11.94 -13.79
C GLU A 219 -1.25 -12.86 -12.61
N VAL A 220 -0.53 -13.93 -12.89
CA VAL A 220 0.05 -14.82 -11.88
C VAL A 220 1.55 -14.56 -11.80
N LEU A 221 1.99 -13.98 -10.68
CA LEU A 221 3.38 -13.64 -10.48
C LEU A 221 4.09 -14.66 -9.58
N THR A 222 5.17 -15.24 -10.09
CA THR A 222 6.13 -15.98 -9.27
C THR A 222 7.14 -15.01 -8.67
N VAL A 223 7.12 -14.91 -7.35
CA VAL A 223 8.07 -14.09 -6.59
C VAL A 223 9.38 -14.86 -6.45
N ARG A 224 10.50 -14.24 -6.86
CA ARG A 224 11.84 -14.85 -6.75
C ARG A 224 12.79 -13.89 -6.04
N ALA A 225 13.48 -14.39 -5.02
CA ALA A 225 14.49 -13.65 -4.27
C ALA A 225 15.83 -13.57 -5.02
N GLY A 226 16.52 -12.45 -4.88
CA GLY A 226 17.91 -12.29 -5.25
C GLY A 226 18.85 -12.94 -4.22
N ASN A 227 20.16 -12.69 -4.35
CA ASN A 227 21.22 -13.33 -3.56
C ASN A 227 21.25 -12.91 -2.07
N GLN A 228 20.52 -11.87 -1.70
CA GLN A 228 20.42 -11.38 -0.31
C GLN A 228 19.11 -11.76 0.37
N GLY A 229 18.28 -12.60 -0.28
CA GLY A 229 16.92 -12.87 0.14
C GLY A 229 15.96 -11.75 -0.30
N LEU A 230 14.72 -11.89 0.12
CA LEU A 230 13.65 -10.95 -0.22
C LEU A 230 12.62 -10.88 0.90
N GLU A 231 12.28 -9.66 1.32
CA GLU A 231 11.08 -9.38 2.10
C GLU A 231 10.12 -8.56 1.23
N VAL A 232 8.89 -9.04 1.08
CA VAL A 232 7.87 -8.41 0.23
C VAL A 232 6.50 -8.53 0.86
N LEU A 233 5.78 -7.40 0.92
CA LEU A 233 4.35 -7.37 1.23
C LEU A 233 3.55 -7.65 -0.04
N VAL A 234 2.58 -8.54 0.04
CA VAL A 234 1.63 -8.85 -1.05
C VAL A 234 0.24 -8.41 -0.60
N LEU A 235 -0.27 -7.36 -1.24
CA LEU A 235 -1.52 -6.69 -0.89
C LEU A 235 -2.54 -6.95 -1.99
N GLN A 236 -3.51 -7.80 -1.71
CA GLN A 236 -4.53 -8.21 -2.65
C GLN A 236 -5.81 -7.42 -2.44
N PHE A 237 -6.26 -6.75 -3.48
CA PHE A 237 -7.51 -5.98 -3.46
C PHE A 237 -8.74 -6.88 -3.64
N PRO A 238 -9.90 -6.48 -3.09
CA PRO A 238 -11.15 -7.16 -3.34
C PRO A 238 -11.50 -7.23 -4.82
N HIS A 239 -12.28 -8.23 -5.22
CA HIS A 239 -12.80 -8.33 -6.57
C HIS A 239 -13.58 -7.06 -6.96
N GLY A 240 -13.33 -6.56 -8.17
CA GLY A 240 -13.95 -5.33 -8.68
C GLY A 240 -13.23 -4.03 -8.26
N ALA A 241 -12.22 -4.07 -7.39
CA ALA A 241 -11.50 -2.87 -6.94
C ALA A 241 -10.71 -2.16 -8.05
N SER A 242 -10.43 -2.80 -9.18
CA SER A 242 -9.81 -2.18 -10.35
C SER A 242 -10.79 -1.42 -11.26
N ALA A 243 -12.09 -1.49 -10.98
CA ALA A 243 -13.10 -0.67 -11.65
C ALA A 243 -13.40 0.57 -10.78
N PRO A 244 -13.47 1.79 -11.37
CA PRO A 244 -13.79 3.00 -10.62
C PRO A 244 -15.12 2.85 -9.87
N GLN A 245 -15.16 3.23 -8.60
CA GLN A 245 -16.36 3.18 -7.77
C GLN A 245 -17.34 4.32 -8.09
N ARG A 246 -16.83 5.39 -8.73
CA ARG A 246 -17.64 6.48 -9.31
C ARG A 246 -17.17 6.75 -10.72
N SER A 247 -18.13 6.97 -11.62
CA SER A 247 -17.80 7.55 -12.93
C SER A 247 -17.30 8.98 -12.71
N VAL A 248 -16.20 9.32 -13.36
CA VAL A 248 -15.75 10.72 -13.44
C VAL A 248 -16.78 11.45 -14.29
N SER A 249 -17.63 12.27 -13.66
CA SER A 249 -18.58 13.15 -14.33
C SER A 249 -17.98 14.54 -14.51
#